data_19711fdfb91263f78a5eb74ab0b4f5e2
#
_entry.id   19711fdfb91263f78a5eb74ab0b4f5e2
#
_cell.length_a   1.000
_cell.length_b   1.000
_cell.length_c   1.000
_cell.angle_alpha   90.00
_cell.angle_beta   90.00
_cell.angle_gamma   90.00
#
_symmetry.space_group_name_H-M   'P 1'
#
loop_
_entity.id
_entity.type
_entity.pdbx_description
1 polymer ?
#
loop_
_entity_poly.entity_id
_entity_poly.type
_entity_poly.pdbx_seq_one_letter_code
_entity_poly.pdbx_strand_id
1 'polypeptide(L)'
;MSSYDSIARLYDPWSLSVTEDVGFYVSEARGAAPPVVELGVGTGRIAVPIAAEGIRVIGVDSSPGMLDVCRESAEAAGVADLVDLRLGDLRSPPVSERVELVVCPFRSFLHLHTDDERLAALDAARGLLVDGGRLIFDVFAPGDEDIAETHGRWLEREPDIFERADWDTATRTLTLSVRGPSGETTMALAWLSADEWRELLERAGFEVDALYGWFDRRPYLGGEDQVWIARRA
;
A
#
# COMPACT_ATOMS: atom_id res chain seq x y z
N MET A 1 8.83 15.52 7.84
CA MET A 1 7.37 15.71 7.77
C MET A 1 6.93 14.98 6.51
N SER A 2 6.07 14.01 6.62
CA SER A 2 5.57 13.26 5.47
C SER A 2 4.69 14.15 4.59
N SER A 3 4.71 13.98 3.26
CA SER A 3 3.77 14.67 2.35
C SER A 3 2.31 14.36 2.69
N TYR A 4 2.06 13.23 3.33
CA TYR A 4 0.73 12.78 3.75
C TYR A 4 0.20 13.48 5.02
N ASP A 5 1.06 14.09 5.85
CA ASP A 5 0.61 14.81 7.05
C ASP A 5 -0.39 15.94 6.72
N SER A 6 -0.18 16.61 5.58
CA SER A 6 -1.02 17.74 5.16
C SER A 6 -2.37 17.32 4.59
N ILE A 7 -2.52 16.07 4.14
CA ILE A 7 -3.73 15.56 3.48
C ILE A 7 -4.37 14.38 4.22
N ALA A 8 -3.92 14.02 5.42
CA ALA A 8 -4.43 12.86 6.12
C ALA A 8 -5.97 12.84 6.21
N ARG A 9 -6.60 13.99 6.43
CA ARG A 9 -8.06 14.12 6.47
C ARG A 9 -8.74 14.24 5.08
N LEU A 10 -7.96 14.47 4.02
CA LEU A 10 -8.45 14.47 2.64
C LEU A 10 -8.33 13.08 2.02
N TYR A 11 -7.49 12.22 2.58
CA TYR A 11 -7.13 10.93 2.00
C TYR A 11 -8.33 9.99 1.85
N ASP A 12 -9.11 9.79 2.91
CA ASP A 12 -10.29 8.93 2.86
C ASP A 12 -11.34 9.46 1.88
N PRO A 13 -11.73 10.76 1.91
CA PRO A 13 -12.58 11.31 0.87
C PRO A 13 -12.05 11.13 -0.55
N TRP A 14 -10.74 11.27 -0.77
CA TRP A 14 -10.12 11.07 -2.08
C TRP A 14 -10.12 9.62 -2.56
N SER A 15 -10.05 8.65 -1.65
CA SER A 15 -9.97 7.22 -1.96
C SER A 15 -11.30 6.45 -1.80
N LEU A 16 -12.43 7.14 -1.63
CA LEU A 16 -13.74 6.54 -1.35
C LEU A 16 -14.19 5.53 -2.40
N SER A 17 -13.89 5.78 -3.68
CA SER A 17 -14.29 4.91 -4.78
C SER A 17 -13.49 3.60 -4.87
N VAL A 18 -12.39 3.46 -4.14
CA VAL A 18 -11.54 2.25 -4.17
C VAL A 18 -11.89 1.35 -2.99
N THR A 19 -12.67 0.31 -3.25
CA THR A 19 -13.17 -0.62 -2.20
C THR A 19 -12.90 -2.10 -2.48
N GLU A 20 -12.53 -2.44 -3.70
CA GLU A 20 -12.42 -3.83 -4.16
C GLU A 20 -11.27 -4.59 -3.48
N ASP A 21 -10.22 -3.89 -3.09
CA ASP A 21 -9.06 -4.45 -2.41
C ASP A 21 -9.34 -4.84 -0.95
N VAL A 22 -10.26 -4.13 -0.26
CA VAL A 22 -10.57 -4.38 1.15
C VAL A 22 -10.99 -5.84 1.37
N GLY A 23 -11.92 -6.33 0.57
CA GLY A 23 -12.41 -7.72 0.66
C GLY A 23 -11.31 -8.75 0.41
N PHE A 24 -10.38 -8.45 -0.49
CA PHE A 24 -9.24 -9.31 -0.79
C PHE A 24 -8.29 -9.39 0.41
N TYR A 25 -7.82 -8.26 0.96
CA TYR A 25 -6.91 -8.25 2.09
C TYR A 25 -7.52 -8.85 3.37
N VAL A 26 -8.80 -8.58 3.64
CA VAL A 26 -9.54 -9.22 4.74
C VAL A 26 -9.58 -10.74 4.57
N SER A 27 -9.83 -11.22 3.34
CA SER A 27 -9.83 -12.67 3.05
C SER A 27 -8.46 -13.31 3.29
N GLU A 28 -7.37 -12.63 2.91
CA GLU A 28 -6.01 -13.12 3.16
C GLU A 28 -5.66 -13.12 4.65
N ALA A 29 -6.08 -12.09 5.38
CA ALA A 29 -5.88 -11.99 6.83
C ALA A 29 -6.61 -13.10 7.61
N ARG A 30 -7.82 -13.50 7.18
CA ARG A 30 -8.55 -14.64 7.78
C ARG A 30 -7.81 -15.97 7.63
N GLY A 31 -6.96 -16.09 6.62
CA GLY A 31 -6.16 -17.29 6.33
C GLY A 31 -4.81 -17.34 7.06
N ALA A 32 -4.50 -16.36 7.93
CA ALA A 32 -3.23 -16.25 8.63
C ALA A 32 -3.43 -16.18 10.15
N ALA A 33 -2.45 -16.69 10.91
CA ALA A 33 -2.45 -16.51 12.36
C ALA A 33 -2.16 -15.03 12.72
N PRO A 34 -2.92 -14.43 13.67
CA PRO A 34 -2.67 -13.07 14.12
C PRO A 34 -1.37 -12.96 14.96
N PRO A 35 -0.74 -11.77 15.00
CA PRO A 35 -1.16 -10.55 14.33
C PRO A 35 -0.79 -10.52 12.83
N VAL A 36 -1.50 -9.69 12.07
CA VAL A 36 -1.08 -9.27 10.73
C VAL A 36 -0.30 -7.97 10.84
N VAL A 37 0.75 -7.80 10.04
CA VAL A 37 1.47 -6.52 9.95
C VAL A 37 1.07 -5.81 8.67
N GLU A 38 0.67 -4.55 8.78
CA GLU A 38 0.40 -3.67 7.63
C GLU A 38 1.47 -2.57 7.55
N LEU A 39 2.22 -2.55 6.46
CA LEU A 39 3.22 -1.52 6.14
C LEU A 39 2.58 -0.44 5.26
N GLY A 40 2.65 0.82 5.69
CA GLY A 40 1.91 1.92 5.08
C GLY A 40 0.44 1.88 5.46
N VAL A 41 0.13 1.74 6.76
CA VAL A 41 -1.25 1.58 7.25
C VAL A 41 -2.16 2.77 6.92
N GLY A 42 -1.58 3.96 6.71
CA GLY A 42 -2.32 5.17 6.38
C GLY A 42 -3.40 5.48 7.40
N THR A 43 -4.61 5.73 6.92
CA THR A 43 -5.82 6.02 7.71
C THR A 43 -6.52 4.77 8.26
N GLY A 44 -5.95 3.57 8.00
CA GLY A 44 -6.51 2.30 8.48
C GLY A 44 -7.54 1.67 7.55
N ARG A 45 -7.57 2.08 6.28
CA ARG A 45 -8.55 1.62 5.29
C ARG A 45 -8.60 0.08 5.14
N ILE A 46 -7.48 -0.60 5.35
CA ILE A 46 -7.38 -2.07 5.37
C ILE A 46 -7.29 -2.61 6.80
N ALA A 47 -6.49 -2.00 7.68
CA ALA A 47 -6.32 -2.44 9.06
C ALA A 47 -7.62 -2.50 9.87
N VAL A 48 -8.47 -1.46 9.74
CA VAL A 48 -9.73 -1.39 10.49
C VAL A 48 -10.72 -2.49 10.09
N PRO A 49 -10.98 -2.74 8.78
CA PRO A 49 -11.78 -3.90 8.36
C PRO A 49 -11.19 -5.26 8.78
N ILE A 50 -9.87 -5.44 8.75
CA ILE A 50 -9.23 -6.67 9.27
C ILE A 50 -9.49 -6.80 10.78
N ALA A 51 -9.33 -5.72 11.54
CA ALA A 51 -9.58 -5.72 12.97
C ALA A 51 -11.06 -5.97 13.31
N ALA A 52 -12.00 -5.55 12.47
CA ALA A 52 -13.43 -5.82 12.63
C ALA A 52 -13.78 -7.31 12.53
N GLU A 53 -12.91 -8.12 11.93
CA GLU A 53 -13.00 -9.60 11.95
C GLU A 53 -12.42 -10.24 13.22
N GLY A 54 -12.01 -9.43 14.21
CA GLY A 54 -11.38 -9.90 15.45
C GLY A 54 -9.90 -10.25 15.30
N ILE A 55 -9.26 -9.86 14.20
CA ILE A 55 -7.85 -10.13 13.90
C ILE A 55 -7.01 -8.94 14.37
N ARG A 56 -6.00 -9.20 15.22
CA ARG A 56 -5.07 -8.15 15.64
C ARG A 56 -4.19 -7.70 14.48
N VAL A 57 -4.05 -6.38 14.32
CA VAL A 57 -3.20 -5.74 13.29
C VAL A 57 -2.13 -4.89 13.96
N ILE A 58 -0.90 -4.96 13.46
CA ILE A 58 0.18 -4.02 13.76
C ILE A 58 0.34 -3.14 12.52
N GLY A 59 -0.06 -1.88 12.63
CA GLY A 59 0.00 -0.91 11.54
C GLY A 59 1.20 0.01 11.67
N VAL A 60 2.01 0.11 10.61
CA VAL A 60 3.19 0.98 10.56
C VAL A 60 2.98 2.05 9.49
N ASP A 61 3.20 3.31 9.84
CA ASP A 61 3.23 4.42 8.88
C ASP A 61 4.27 5.47 9.29
N SER A 62 4.80 6.20 8.32
CA SER A 62 5.77 7.27 8.53
C SER A 62 5.12 8.62 8.81
N SER A 63 3.81 8.76 8.63
CA SER A 63 3.03 9.97 8.85
C SER A 63 2.28 9.93 10.18
N PRO A 64 2.65 10.78 11.16
CA PRO A 64 1.86 10.93 12.38
C PRO A 64 0.40 11.31 12.11
N GLY A 65 0.16 12.18 11.10
CA GLY A 65 -1.19 12.61 10.74
C GLY A 65 -2.06 11.46 10.23
N MET A 66 -1.49 10.53 9.44
CA MET A 66 -2.19 9.32 9.01
C MET A 66 -2.52 8.41 10.19
N LEU A 67 -1.56 8.20 11.10
CA LEU A 67 -1.78 7.37 12.30
C LEU A 67 -2.85 7.96 13.23
N ASP A 68 -2.97 9.29 13.31
CA ASP A 68 -4.01 9.93 14.11
C ASP A 68 -5.40 9.66 13.51
N VAL A 69 -5.56 9.78 12.19
CA VAL A 69 -6.81 9.43 11.50
C VAL A 69 -7.12 7.93 11.63
N CYS A 70 -6.11 7.06 11.50
CA CYS A 70 -6.29 5.63 11.69
C CYS A 70 -6.80 5.29 13.09
N ARG A 71 -6.26 5.95 14.13
CA ARG A 71 -6.73 5.78 15.51
C ARG A 71 -8.19 6.20 15.67
N GLU A 72 -8.56 7.38 15.14
CA GLU A 72 -9.94 7.87 15.14
C GLU A 72 -10.87 6.85 14.43
N SER A 73 -10.44 6.30 13.29
CA SER A 73 -11.21 5.30 12.52
C SER A 73 -11.39 3.99 13.29
N ALA A 74 -10.34 3.50 13.96
CA ALA A 74 -10.39 2.28 14.77
C ALA A 74 -11.28 2.45 16.02
N GLU A 75 -11.24 3.63 16.67
CA GLU A 75 -12.11 3.99 17.78
C GLU A 75 -13.58 4.05 17.34
N ALA A 76 -13.86 4.71 16.22
CA ALA A 76 -15.20 4.81 15.67
C ALA A 76 -15.81 3.45 15.29
N ALA A 77 -14.96 2.53 14.81
CA ALA A 77 -15.34 1.14 14.51
C ALA A 77 -15.40 0.22 15.74
N GLY A 78 -14.97 0.69 16.92
CA GLY A 78 -14.94 -0.13 18.16
C GLY A 78 -13.89 -1.23 18.17
N VAL A 79 -12.80 -1.06 17.40
CA VAL A 79 -11.71 -2.05 17.25
C VAL A 79 -10.33 -1.54 17.67
N ALA A 80 -10.27 -0.41 18.39
CA ALA A 80 -9.01 0.24 18.76
C ALA A 80 -8.07 -0.71 19.54
N ASP A 81 -8.59 -1.61 20.35
CA ASP A 81 -7.79 -2.58 21.11
C ASP A 81 -7.13 -3.66 20.24
N LEU A 82 -7.55 -3.79 18.98
CA LEU A 82 -7.02 -4.75 18.02
C LEU A 82 -6.02 -4.12 17.04
N VAL A 83 -5.88 -2.77 17.01
CA VAL A 83 -5.01 -2.04 16.10
C VAL A 83 -3.86 -1.38 16.86
N ASP A 84 -2.65 -1.93 16.71
CA ASP A 84 -1.41 -1.44 17.33
C ASP A 84 -0.67 -0.55 16.31
N LEU A 85 -0.73 0.78 16.49
CA LEU A 85 -0.18 1.75 15.56
C LEU A 85 1.24 2.18 15.96
N ARG A 86 2.17 2.08 15.01
CA ARG A 86 3.58 2.40 15.23
C ARG A 86 4.10 3.39 14.18
N LEU A 87 4.68 4.49 14.63
CA LEU A 87 5.35 5.44 13.76
C LEU A 87 6.70 4.85 13.29
N GLY A 88 6.88 4.68 11.99
CA GLY A 88 8.09 4.09 11.42
C GLY A 88 8.14 4.09 9.90
N ASP A 89 9.32 3.82 9.38
CA ASP A 89 9.57 3.67 7.94
C ASP A 89 9.42 2.19 7.56
N LEU A 90 8.81 1.92 6.42
CA LEU A 90 8.61 0.55 5.92
C LEU A 90 9.93 -0.17 5.58
N ARG A 91 11.04 0.58 5.40
CA ARG A 91 12.41 0.03 5.22
C ARG A 91 13.05 -0.43 6.55
N SER A 92 12.51 0.03 7.69
CA SER A 92 12.96 -0.33 9.03
C SER A 92 11.81 -0.23 10.04
N PRO A 93 10.74 -1.03 9.87
CA PRO A 93 9.55 -0.95 10.70
C PRO A 93 9.88 -1.30 12.16
N PRO A 94 9.33 -0.56 13.15
CA PRO A 94 9.59 -0.82 14.58
C PRO A 94 8.75 -2.01 15.08
N VAL A 95 8.88 -3.17 14.42
CA VAL A 95 8.16 -4.40 14.69
C VAL A 95 9.17 -5.49 15.02
N SER A 96 9.00 -6.15 16.15
CA SER A 96 9.83 -7.27 16.61
C SER A 96 9.16 -8.62 16.49
N GLU A 97 7.85 -8.61 16.29
CA GLU A 97 7.02 -9.80 16.14
C GLU A 97 7.33 -10.51 14.82
N ARG A 98 7.21 -11.85 14.86
CA ARG A 98 7.23 -12.70 13.67
C ARG A 98 5.80 -13.11 13.34
N VAL A 99 5.42 -12.93 12.08
CA VAL A 99 4.03 -13.10 11.63
C VAL A 99 3.93 -13.99 10.40
N GLU A 100 2.75 -14.54 10.16
CA GLU A 100 2.47 -15.32 8.95
C GLU A 100 2.13 -14.44 7.75
N LEU A 101 1.67 -13.20 8.01
CA LEU A 101 1.23 -12.29 6.96
C LEU A 101 1.71 -10.85 7.21
N VAL A 102 2.42 -10.32 6.21
CA VAL A 102 2.71 -8.90 6.05
C VAL A 102 1.95 -8.41 4.82
N VAL A 103 1.23 -7.31 4.94
CA VAL A 103 0.57 -6.64 3.80
C VAL A 103 1.13 -5.24 3.59
N CYS A 104 1.19 -4.79 2.34
CA CYS A 104 1.60 -3.44 1.99
C CYS A 104 0.66 -2.92 0.88
N PRO A 105 -0.57 -2.51 1.26
CA PRO A 105 -1.61 -2.19 0.31
C PRO A 105 -1.45 -0.81 -0.33
N PHE A 106 -2.30 -0.58 -1.33
CA PHE A 106 -2.54 0.71 -1.95
C PHE A 106 -1.27 1.41 -2.42
N ARG A 107 -0.43 0.64 -3.14
CA ARG A 107 0.71 1.18 -3.88
C ARG A 107 1.82 1.80 -3.01
N SER A 108 1.85 1.49 -1.71
CA SER A 108 2.81 2.07 -0.76
C SER A 108 4.27 1.84 -1.18
N PHE A 109 4.61 0.72 -1.82
CA PHE A 109 5.95 0.46 -2.34
C PHE A 109 6.38 1.39 -3.48
N LEU A 110 5.45 2.04 -4.18
CA LEU A 110 5.80 3.00 -5.23
C LEU A 110 6.42 4.29 -4.71
N HIS A 111 6.38 4.55 -3.39
CA HIS A 111 7.12 5.64 -2.74
C HIS A 111 8.62 5.38 -2.60
N LEU A 112 9.07 4.17 -2.93
CA LEU A 112 10.49 3.81 -2.96
C LEU A 112 11.04 4.03 -4.36
N HIS A 113 11.98 4.95 -4.49
CA HIS A 113 12.43 5.43 -5.80
C HIS A 113 13.62 4.66 -6.35
N THR A 114 14.37 3.95 -5.50
CA THR A 114 15.55 3.19 -5.89
C THR A 114 15.42 1.71 -5.55
N ASP A 115 16.15 0.87 -6.27
CA ASP A 115 16.18 -0.57 -5.99
C ASP A 115 16.74 -0.88 -4.60
N ASP A 116 17.71 -0.09 -4.13
CA ASP A 116 18.25 -0.24 -2.77
C ASP A 116 17.17 0.02 -1.71
N GLU A 117 16.32 1.04 -1.90
CA GLU A 117 15.18 1.30 -1.00
C GLU A 117 14.14 0.18 -1.05
N ARG A 118 13.81 -0.31 -2.25
CA ARG A 118 12.87 -1.42 -2.44
C ARG A 118 13.38 -2.70 -1.79
N LEU A 119 14.67 -3.03 -2.02
CA LEU A 119 15.30 -4.19 -1.39
C LEU A 119 15.34 -4.06 0.13
N ALA A 120 15.66 -2.88 0.68
CA ALA A 120 15.63 -2.65 2.11
C ALA A 120 14.24 -2.90 2.71
N ALA A 121 13.18 -2.46 2.02
CA ALA A 121 11.81 -2.68 2.46
C ALA A 121 11.37 -4.15 2.33
N LEU A 122 11.75 -4.83 1.24
CA LEU A 122 11.48 -6.25 1.04
C LEU A 122 12.24 -7.10 2.09
N ASP A 123 13.51 -6.80 2.37
CA ASP A 123 14.30 -7.45 3.41
C ASP A 123 13.70 -7.24 4.80
N ALA A 124 13.22 -6.02 5.10
CA ALA A 124 12.53 -5.72 6.34
C ALA A 124 11.23 -6.55 6.46
N ALA A 125 10.38 -6.55 5.42
CA ALA A 125 9.16 -7.36 5.40
C ALA A 125 9.47 -8.87 5.57
N ARG A 126 10.48 -9.38 4.85
CA ARG A 126 10.95 -10.76 5.01
C ARG A 126 11.43 -11.03 6.43
N GLY A 127 12.11 -10.05 7.04
CA GLY A 127 12.55 -10.09 8.42
C GLY A 127 11.41 -10.27 9.42
N LEU A 128 10.21 -9.80 9.14
CA LEU A 128 9.02 -9.94 9.99
C LEU A 128 8.29 -11.27 9.79
N LEU A 129 8.50 -11.96 8.68
CA LEU A 129 7.78 -13.19 8.36
C LEU A 129 8.41 -14.40 9.04
N VAL A 130 7.58 -15.33 9.51
CA VAL A 130 7.99 -16.70 9.81
C VAL A 130 8.36 -17.44 8.51
N ASP A 131 9.01 -18.60 8.61
CA ASP A 131 9.29 -19.42 7.43
C ASP A 131 7.97 -19.86 6.78
N GLY A 132 7.84 -19.68 5.47
CA GLY A 132 6.61 -19.91 4.73
C GLY A 132 5.55 -18.80 4.89
N GLY A 133 5.81 -17.77 5.67
CA GLY A 133 4.93 -16.59 5.77
C GLY A 133 4.91 -15.77 4.48
N ARG A 134 3.86 -14.97 4.30
CA ARG A 134 3.57 -14.30 3.02
C ARG A 134 3.62 -12.78 3.15
N LEU A 135 4.22 -12.14 2.13
CA LEU A 135 4.09 -10.73 1.83
C LEU A 135 3.07 -10.56 0.71
N ILE A 136 2.08 -9.70 0.91
CA ILE A 136 1.09 -9.34 -0.10
C ILE A 136 1.10 -7.83 -0.31
N PHE A 137 1.23 -7.40 -1.55
CA PHE A 137 1.22 -5.98 -1.89
C PHE A 137 0.63 -5.76 -3.28
N ASP A 138 0.18 -4.55 -3.54
CA ASP A 138 -0.27 -4.10 -4.84
C ASP A 138 0.52 -2.89 -5.32
N VAL A 139 0.78 -2.87 -6.62
CA VAL A 139 1.46 -1.79 -7.33
C VAL A 139 0.84 -1.63 -8.71
N PHE A 140 1.24 -0.59 -9.44
CA PHE A 140 0.85 -0.42 -10.83
C PHE A 140 2.05 -0.13 -11.73
N ALA A 141 1.86 -0.36 -13.02
CA ALA A 141 2.70 0.15 -14.10
C ALA A 141 1.79 0.67 -15.23
N PRO A 142 1.81 1.98 -15.53
CA PRO A 142 0.85 2.55 -16.48
C PRO A 142 1.11 2.07 -17.89
N GLY A 143 0.03 1.89 -18.66
CA GLY A 143 0.11 1.73 -20.10
C GLY A 143 0.18 3.06 -20.83
N ASP A 144 0.50 3.03 -22.13
CA ASP A 144 0.57 4.25 -22.98
C ASP A 144 -0.78 4.97 -23.04
N GLU A 145 -1.89 4.24 -22.97
CA GLU A 145 -3.26 4.76 -23.04
C GLU A 145 -3.59 5.53 -21.74
N ASP A 146 -3.25 4.96 -20.57
CA ASP A 146 -3.45 5.60 -19.27
C ASP A 146 -2.69 6.92 -19.16
N ILE A 147 -1.43 6.92 -19.65
CA ILE A 147 -0.59 8.11 -19.70
C ILE A 147 -1.21 9.17 -20.61
N ALA A 148 -1.64 8.78 -21.81
CA ALA A 148 -2.20 9.71 -22.79
C ALA A 148 -3.51 10.36 -22.30
N GLU A 149 -4.32 9.63 -21.54
CA GLU A 149 -5.59 10.11 -21.03
C GLU A 149 -5.44 11.05 -19.82
N THR A 150 -4.43 10.82 -18.97
CA THR A 150 -4.33 11.49 -17.65
C THR A 150 -3.23 12.54 -17.58
N HIS A 151 -2.16 12.45 -18.40
CA HIS A 151 -0.99 13.32 -18.28
C HIS A 151 -1.33 14.81 -18.34
N GLY A 152 -0.92 15.53 -17.30
CA GLY A 152 -1.04 16.98 -17.19
C GLY A 152 -2.46 17.51 -16.99
N ARG A 153 -3.44 16.65 -16.79
CA ARG A 153 -4.86 17.04 -16.66
C ARG A 153 -5.31 16.98 -15.21
N TRP A 154 -6.07 18.00 -14.79
CA TRP A 154 -6.84 17.93 -13.55
C TRP A 154 -8.15 17.20 -13.82
N LEU A 155 -8.33 16.08 -13.13
CA LEU A 155 -9.53 15.24 -13.17
C LEU A 155 -10.22 15.29 -11.82
N GLU A 156 -11.53 15.50 -11.80
CA GLU A 156 -12.33 15.39 -10.59
C GLU A 156 -12.52 13.91 -10.28
N ARG A 157 -12.01 13.46 -9.11
CA ARG A 157 -12.12 12.07 -8.63
C ARG A 157 -13.31 11.88 -7.72
N GLU A 158 -13.54 12.84 -6.85
CA GLU A 158 -14.67 12.91 -5.92
C GLU A 158 -15.15 14.37 -5.91
N PRO A 159 -16.36 14.69 -5.42
CA PRO A 159 -16.87 16.05 -5.39
C PRO A 159 -15.90 17.02 -4.72
N ASP A 160 -15.49 18.06 -5.45
CA ASP A 160 -14.52 19.09 -5.04
C ASP A 160 -13.09 18.56 -4.78
N ILE A 161 -12.76 17.31 -5.15
CA ILE A 161 -11.42 16.73 -5.03
C ILE A 161 -10.88 16.42 -6.42
N PHE A 162 -9.77 17.05 -6.76
CA PHE A 162 -9.14 16.96 -8.08
C PHE A 162 -7.77 16.32 -7.96
N GLU A 163 -7.44 15.54 -8.96
CA GLU A 163 -6.16 14.86 -9.13
C GLU A 163 -5.53 15.24 -10.46
N ARG A 164 -4.20 15.38 -10.47
CA ARG A 164 -3.41 15.56 -11.69
C ARG A 164 -2.22 14.62 -11.68
N ALA A 165 -2.07 13.86 -12.76
CA ALA A 165 -0.95 12.98 -13.01
C ALA A 165 0.03 13.63 -14.00
N ASP A 166 1.28 13.86 -13.57
CA ASP A 166 2.37 14.26 -14.45
C ASP A 166 3.35 13.08 -14.57
N TRP A 167 3.30 12.39 -15.70
CA TRP A 167 4.09 11.18 -15.97
C TRP A 167 5.43 11.51 -16.62
N ASP A 168 6.51 10.98 -16.06
CA ASP A 168 7.83 10.96 -16.70
C ASP A 168 8.20 9.50 -17.04
N THR A 169 8.04 9.14 -18.31
CA THR A 169 8.32 7.78 -18.78
C THR A 169 9.81 7.46 -18.85
N ALA A 170 10.67 8.48 -18.91
CA ALA A 170 12.12 8.27 -18.96
C ALA A 170 12.67 7.86 -17.59
N THR A 171 12.15 8.46 -16.53
CA THR A 171 12.50 8.11 -15.14
C THR A 171 11.52 7.14 -14.49
N ARG A 172 10.42 6.81 -15.17
CA ARG A 172 9.32 6.00 -14.66
C ARG A 172 8.78 6.54 -13.33
N THR A 173 8.53 7.84 -13.28
CA THR A 173 8.01 8.54 -12.11
C THR A 173 6.69 9.23 -12.43
N LEU A 174 5.70 9.00 -11.59
CA LEU A 174 4.46 9.77 -11.54
C LEU A 174 4.59 10.85 -10.47
N THR A 175 4.44 12.11 -10.85
CA THR A 175 4.15 13.18 -9.90
C THR A 175 2.64 13.35 -9.81
N LEU A 176 2.07 12.96 -8.68
CA LEU A 176 0.64 13.01 -8.42
C LEU A 176 0.34 14.21 -7.53
N SER A 177 -0.45 15.15 -8.05
CA SER A 177 -0.94 16.31 -7.30
C SER A 177 -2.41 16.12 -6.98
N VAL A 178 -2.78 16.31 -5.71
CA VAL A 178 -4.16 16.19 -5.22
C VAL A 178 -4.53 17.49 -4.53
N ARG A 179 -5.68 18.05 -4.88
CA ARG A 179 -6.23 19.25 -4.25
C ARG A 179 -7.69 19.08 -3.89
N GLY A 180 -8.07 19.62 -2.76
CA GLY A 180 -9.46 19.61 -2.26
C GLY A 180 -9.70 20.73 -1.26
N PRO A 181 -10.84 20.76 -0.60
CA PRO A 181 -11.21 21.83 0.35
C PRO A 181 -10.21 22.02 1.51
N SER A 182 -9.50 20.97 1.89
CA SER A 182 -8.55 20.98 3.01
C SER A 182 -7.11 21.31 2.61
N GLY A 183 -6.82 21.52 1.32
CA GLY A 183 -5.47 21.85 0.84
C GLY A 183 -5.07 21.14 -0.45
N GLU A 184 -3.78 21.26 -0.75
CA GLU A 184 -3.14 20.63 -1.91
C GLU A 184 -1.86 19.93 -1.45
N THR A 185 -1.56 18.79 -2.06
CA THR A 185 -0.30 18.07 -1.87
C THR A 185 0.20 17.50 -3.17
N THR A 186 1.49 17.16 -3.19
CA THR A 186 2.12 16.48 -4.31
C THR A 186 2.97 15.34 -3.78
N MET A 187 2.90 14.19 -4.44
CA MET A 187 3.71 13.01 -4.13
C MET A 187 4.33 12.45 -5.40
N ALA A 188 5.46 11.80 -5.26
CA ALA A 188 6.13 11.09 -6.34
C ALA A 188 6.00 9.58 -6.12
N LEU A 189 5.64 8.86 -7.19
CA LEU A 189 5.53 7.42 -7.22
C LEU A 189 6.42 6.89 -8.35
N ALA A 190 7.21 5.86 -8.09
CA ALA A 190 8.10 5.27 -9.08
C ALA A 190 7.65 3.84 -9.38
N TRP A 191 7.31 3.56 -10.64
CA TRP A 191 6.81 2.24 -11.03
C TRP A 191 7.88 1.36 -11.66
N LEU A 192 7.65 0.06 -11.57
CA LEU A 192 8.43 -0.98 -12.21
C LEU A 192 7.50 -1.91 -13.00
N SER A 193 8.06 -2.58 -14.00
CA SER A 193 7.41 -3.69 -14.68
C SER A 193 7.25 -4.89 -13.74
N ALA A 194 6.38 -5.82 -14.11
CA ALA A 194 6.22 -7.06 -13.35
C ALA A 194 7.50 -7.91 -13.31
N ASP A 195 8.30 -7.91 -14.38
CA ASP A 195 9.55 -8.66 -14.41
C ASP A 195 10.58 -8.08 -13.43
N GLU A 196 10.67 -6.76 -13.32
CA GLU A 196 11.58 -6.09 -12.38
C GLU A 196 11.15 -6.33 -10.92
N TRP A 197 9.84 -6.29 -10.62
CA TRP A 197 9.35 -6.66 -9.29
C TRP A 197 9.66 -8.12 -8.94
N ARG A 198 9.52 -9.04 -9.91
CA ARG A 198 9.87 -10.45 -9.72
C ARG A 198 11.35 -10.61 -9.39
N GLU A 199 12.23 -9.94 -10.14
CA GLU A 199 13.67 -9.96 -9.87
C GLU A 199 14.02 -9.44 -8.46
N LEU A 200 13.39 -8.33 -8.03
CA LEU A 200 13.61 -7.78 -6.68
C LEU A 200 13.13 -8.74 -5.58
N LEU A 201 11.97 -9.37 -5.76
CA LEU A 201 11.43 -10.37 -4.82
C LEU A 201 12.37 -11.56 -4.70
N GLU A 202 12.86 -12.12 -5.82
CA GLU A 202 13.81 -13.22 -5.83
C GLU A 202 15.13 -12.84 -5.14
N ARG A 203 15.68 -11.66 -5.43
CA ARG A 203 16.89 -11.13 -4.78
C ARG A 203 16.71 -10.95 -3.28
N ALA A 204 15.53 -10.55 -2.83
CA ALA A 204 15.19 -10.44 -1.41
C ALA A 204 14.85 -11.81 -0.76
N GLY A 205 14.93 -12.92 -1.49
CA GLY A 205 14.70 -14.28 -0.96
C GLY A 205 13.22 -14.63 -0.77
N PHE A 206 12.36 -14.11 -1.64
CA PHE A 206 10.97 -14.52 -1.76
C PHE A 206 10.76 -15.46 -2.95
N GLU A 207 9.80 -16.37 -2.82
CA GLU A 207 9.22 -17.12 -3.93
C GLU A 207 7.87 -16.50 -4.28
N VAL A 208 7.61 -16.23 -5.56
CA VAL A 208 6.33 -15.66 -6.01
C VAL A 208 5.31 -16.80 -6.13
N ASP A 209 4.32 -16.79 -5.23
CA ASP A 209 3.23 -17.78 -5.24
C ASP A 209 2.14 -17.40 -6.26
N ALA A 210 1.85 -16.09 -6.42
CA ALA A 210 0.89 -15.60 -7.40
C ALA A 210 1.15 -14.15 -7.80
N LEU A 211 0.74 -13.82 -9.03
CA LEU A 211 0.60 -12.46 -9.53
C LEU A 211 -0.77 -12.35 -10.21
N TYR A 212 -1.60 -11.46 -9.65
CA TYR A 212 -2.93 -11.18 -10.17
C TYR A 212 -2.99 -9.80 -10.83
N GLY A 213 -3.87 -9.67 -11.82
CA GLY A 213 -4.16 -8.39 -12.49
C GLY A 213 -5.24 -7.56 -11.79
N TRP A 214 -5.84 -8.08 -10.71
CA TRP A 214 -6.82 -7.39 -9.88
C TRP A 214 -7.11 -8.18 -8.60
N PHE A 215 -7.86 -7.58 -7.69
CA PHE A 215 -8.23 -8.14 -6.39
C PHE A 215 -9.28 -9.28 -6.47
N ASP A 216 -9.86 -9.53 -7.64
CA ASP A 216 -10.69 -10.70 -7.94
C ASP A 216 -9.92 -11.99 -8.24
N ARG A 217 -8.58 -11.94 -8.10
CA ARG A 217 -7.62 -13.03 -8.35
C ARG A 217 -7.52 -13.47 -9.81
N ARG A 218 -7.97 -12.66 -10.77
CA ARG A 218 -7.71 -12.94 -12.18
C ARG A 218 -6.20 -12.93 -12.44
N PRO A 219 -5.66 -13.87 -13.22
CA PRO A 219 -4.23 -13.91 -13.55
C PRO A 219 -3.78 -12.60 -14.19
N TYR A 220 -2.58 -12.15 -13.87
CA TYR A 220 -1.95 -11.04 -14.56
C TYR A 220 -1.53 -11.49 -15.97
N LEU A 221 -2.10 -10.86 -16.99
CA LEU A 221 -1.80 -11.11 -18.41
C LEU A 221 -1.20 -9.87 -19.10
N GLY A 222 -0.61 -8.98 -18.34
CA GLY A 222 -0.29 -7.61 -18.70
C GLY A 222 -1.41 -6.66 -18.22
N GLY A 223 -1.16 -5.37 -18.27
CA GLY A 223 -2.07 -4.34 -17.79
C GLY A 223 -1.47 -3.53 -16.64
N GLU A 224 -2.25 -2.59 -16.14
CA GLU A 224 -1.78 -1.60 -15.17
C GLU A 224 -1.55 -2.21 -13.79
N ASP A 225 -2.56 -2.89 -13.25
CA ASP A 225 -2.56 -3.33 -11.85
C ASP A 225 -1.84 -4.67 -11.66
N GLN A 226 -1.10 -4.76 -10.55
CA GLN A 226 -0.33 -5.93 -10.17
C GLN A 226 -0.55 -6.19 -8.67
N VAL A 227 -1.12 -7.36 -8.33
CA VAL A 227 -1.31 -7.81 -6.94
C VAL A 227 -0.43 -9.03 -6.71
N TRP A 228 0.58 -8.85 -5.87
CA TRP A 228 1.64 -9.82 -5.61
C TRP A 228 1.39 -10.61 -4.34
N ILE A 229 1.54 -11.93 -4.41
CA ILE A 229 1.64 -12.83 -3.26
C ILE A 229 3.02 -13.49 -3.33
N ALA A 230 3.88 -13.14 -2.38
CA ALA A 230 5.23 -13.63 -2.29
C ALA A 230 5.46 -14.33 -0.95
N ARG A 231 6.03 -15.53 -0.97
CA ARG A 231 6.26 -16.35 0.21
C ARG A 231 7.73 -16.28 0.60
N ARG A 232 8.01 -16.15 1.90
CA ARG A 232 9.34 -16.28 2.42
C ARG A 232 9.85 -17.72 2.20
N ALA A 233 10.94 -17.84 1.42
CA ALA A 233 11.65 -19.10 1.20
C ALA A 233 12.40 -19.58 2.46
#